data_cbb4b2e529ad9f4ee46d110ebc58b04b
#
_entry.id   cbb4b2e529ad9f4ee46d110ebc58b04b
#
_cell.length_a   1.000
_cell.length_b   1.000
_cell.length_c   1.000
_cell.angle_alpha   90.00
_cell.angle_beta   90.00
_cell.angle_gamma   90.00
#
_symmetry.space_group_name_H-M   'P 1'
#
loop_
_entity.id
_entity.type
_entity.pdbx_description
1 polymer ?
#
loop_
_entity_poly.entity_id
_entity_poly.type
_entity_poly.pdbx_seq_one_letter_code
_entity_poly.pdbx_strand_id
1 'polypeptide(L)'
;PFAVFAPFAIGILPLFGYFDTAVELQSKVFLSGTLLVMAAVIYGIILRVFLVTFRRYMQRKQFKEAEELAAEIAQPQEETNTESMSTMVEDNRIDEEEVKRQSQAIMRWFTGLLLLVGLWFIWMPLLPALGIVDDIVVWQQVQVVDGVEISSGVTLWNIILSLAFAIGGFVAAKNIRGVMEIGFFERFEMDAGARYAIMSILGYVIVGSGIVIGFSQLGIDWSKLQWIIAALGVGLGFGLQEIVANFVSGLIILFERPIRVGDFVTIGNLSGTVSNIKIRATTVTDFDNREVLLPNKSIITENVTNWTLKDAVTRIVIKIGVAYGTDIDKVSEVLMNSVTAQKDVLEQPAPQVFFLAHGDSSLDFEVRAFVSQPTNRLPLTHIINSAINNALAEHDIAIPFPQRDLHLVSGQFVAKEQTEHSEPVKEL
;
A
#
# COMPACT_ATOMS: atom_id res chain seq x y z
N PRO A 1 25.45 -16.24 50.42
CA PRO A 1 25.05 -16.89 51.69
C PRO A 1 24.20 -18.12 51.46
N PHE A 2 23.15 -18.08 50.63
CA PHE A 2 22.21 -19.20 50.41
C PHE A 2 22.87 -20.46 49.87
N ALA A 3 23.82 -20.34 48.93
CA ALA A 3 24.55 -21.48 48.32
C ALA A 3 25.44 -22.25 49.32
N VAL A 4 25.80 -21.65 50.43
CA VAL A 4 26.61 -22.30 51.47
C VAL A 4 25.71 -22.85 52.59
N PHE A 5 24.63 -22.14 52.94
CA PHE A 5 23.72 -22.51 54.01
C PHE A 5 22.79 -23.69 53.60
N ALA A 6 22.33 -23.74 52.35
CA ALA A 6 21.39 -24.77 51.89
C ALA A 6 21.97 -26.17 51.98
N PRO A 7 23.19 -26.50 51.49
CA PRO A 7 23.79 -27.80 51.66
C PRO A 7 24.02 -28.18 53.14
N PHE A 8 24.33 -27.21 54.00
CA PHE A 8 24.52 -27.49 55.43
C PHE A 8 23.20 -27.86 56.12
N ALA A 9 22.14 -27.09 55.82
CA ALA A 9 20.81 -27.35 56.38
C ALA A 9 20.28 -28.74 55.91
N ILE A 10 20.51 -29.11 54.61
CA ILE A 10 20.16 -30.40 54.06
C ILE A 10 20.95 -31.51 54.71
N GLY A 11 22.26 -31.30 55.04
CA GLY A 11 23.14 -32.26 55.70
C GLY A 11 22.73 -32.61 57.13
N ILE A 12 21.83 -31.84 57.74
CA ILE A 12 21.29 -32.11 59.08
C ILE A 12 20.10 -33.08 59.04
N LEU A 13 19.35 -33.14 57.92
CA LEU A 13 18.13 -33.97 57.77
C LEU A 13 18.36 -35.47 58.01
N PRO A 14 19.47 -36.09 57.58
CA PRO A 14 19.77 -37.49 57.87
C PRO A 14 19.85 -37.84 59.35
N LEU A 15 20.27 -36.85 60.20
CA LEU A 15 20.34 -37.04 61.65
C LEU A 15 18.95 -37.25 62.29
N PHE A 16 17.92 -36.79 61.62
CA PHE A 16 16.51 -36.90 62.02
C PHE A 16 15.78 -38.05 61.29
N GLY A 17 16.50 -38.92 60.58
CA GLY A 17 15.93 -40.07 59.87
C GLY A 17 15.42 -39.79 58.44
N TYR A 18 15.60 -38.58 57.89
CA TYR A 18 15.14 -38.18 56.54
C TYR A 18 16.28 -38.29 55.51
N PHE A 19 16.94 -39.48 55.42
CA PHE A 19 18.07 -39.67 54.54
C PHE A 19 17.73 -39.52 53.05
N ASP A 20 16.68 -40.18 52.59
CA ASP A 20 16.25 -40.15 51.18
C ASP A 20 15.81 -38.73 50.75
N THR A 21 15.08 -38.04 51.60
CA THR A 21 14.68 -36.64 51.37
C THR A 21 15.89 -35.70 51.27
N ALA A 22 16.92 -35.95 52.09
CA ALA A 22 18.15 -35.15 52.07
C ALA A 22 18.91 -35.36 50.75
N VAL A 23 19.04 -36.60 50.29
CA VAL A 23 19.71 -36.94 49.02
C VAL A 23 18.97 -36.33 47.85
N GLU A 24 17.65 -36.44 47.82
CA GLU A 24 16.83 -35.86 46.75
C GLU A 24 16.93 -34.35 46.71
N LEU A 25 16.79 -33.70 47.87
CA LEU A 25 16.90 -32.25 47.98
C LEU A 25 18.29 -31.75 47.54
N GLN A 26 19.37 -32.45 47.95
CA GLN A 26 20.72 -32.11 47.57
C GLN A 26 20.93 -32.27 46.05
N SER A 27 20.38 -33.30 45.42
CA SER A 27 20.44 -33.48 43.97
C SER A 27 19.76 -32.31 43.22
N LYS A 28 18.58 -31.85 43.68
CA LYS A 28 17.84 -30.73 43.09
C LYS A 28 18.61 -29.40 43.26
N VAL A 29 19.19 -29.16 44.42
CA VAL A 29 20.03 -27.97 44.64
C VAL A 29 21.27 -27.98 43.74
N PHE A 30 21.90 -29.14 43.56
CA PHE A 30 23.04 -29.28 42.66
C PHE A 30 22.67 -29.04 41.21
N LEU A 31 21.55 -29.63 40.74
CA LEU A 31 21.01 -29.41 39.39
C LEU A 31 20.63 -27.95 39.16
N SER A 32 20.04 -27.29 40.16
CA SER A 32 19.72 -25.87 40.09
C SER A 32 20.96 -25.00 39.95
N GLY A 33 22.04 -25.33 40.72
CA GLY A 33 23.33 -24.69 40.60
C GLY A 33 23.99 -24.86 39.23
N THR A 34 23.96 -26.06 38.69
CA THR A 34 24.44 -26.36 37.31
C THR A 34 23.66 -25.61 36.25
N LEU A 35 22.32 -25.54 36.38
CA LEU A 35 21.46 -24.80 35.48
C LEU A 35 21.80 -23.27 35.49
N LEU A 36 22.02 -22.71 36.68
CA LEU A 36 22.41 -21.30 36.82
C LEU A 36 23.75 -21.02 36.14
N VAL A 37 24.74 -21.88 36.33
CA VAL A 37 26.06 -21.70 35.68
C VAL A 37 25.91 -21.84 34.15
N MET A 38 25.19 -22.87 33.66
CA MET A 38 24.93 -23.03 32.24
C MET A 38 24.21 -21.85 31.64
N ALA A 39 23.19 -21.32 32.29
CA ALA A 39 22.46 -20.16 31.83
C ALA A 39 23.34 -18.90 31.80
N ALA A 40 24.20 -18.71 32.81
CA ALA A 40 25.16 -17.60 32.83
C ALA A 40 26.17 -17.69 31.68
N VAL A 41 26.66 -18.88 31.35
CA VAL A 41 27.59 -19.11 30.25
C VAL A 41 26.86 -18.86 28.91
N ILE A 42 25.67 -19.42 28.71
CA ILE A 42 24.86 -19.22 27.51
C ILE A 42 24.54 -17.73 27.32
N TYR A 43 24.09 -17.04 28.37
CA TYR A 43 23.86 -15.60 28.35
C TYR A 43 25.11 -14.81 27.96
N GLY A 44 26.27 -15.17 28.53
CA GLY A 44 27.54 -14.53 28.20
C GLY A 44 27.94 -14.71 26.73
N ILE A 45 27.73 -15.92 26.17
CA ILE A 45 28.00 -16.21 24.75
C ILE A 45 27.06 -15.38 23.86
N ILE A 46 25.76 -15.43 24.12
CA ILE A 46 24.75 -14.70 23.35
C ILE A 46 25.02 -13.19 23.41
N LEU A 47 25.31 -12.64 24.61
CA LEU A 47 25.67 -11.25 24.81
C LEU A 47 26.90 -10.87 23.99
N ARG A 48 27.92 -11.74 23.96
CA ARG A 48 29.14 -11.49 23.19
C ARG A 48 28.89 -11.47 21.68
N VAL A 49 28.12 -12.45 21.18
CA VAL A 49 27.72 -12.52 19.77
C VAL A 49 26.91 -11.27 19.39
N PHE A 50 25.95 -10.89 20.23
CA PHE A 50 25.16 -9.69 20.05
C PHE A 50 26.05 -8.43 19.99
N LEU A 51 26.95 -8.22 20.93
CA LEU A 51 27.81 -7.04 20.96
C LEU A 51 28.75 -6.96 19.73
N VAL A 52 29.25 -8.11 19.25
CA VAL A 52 30.09 -8.15 18.04
C VAL A 52 29.26 -7.83 16.81
N THR A 53 28.06 -8.40 16.68
CA THR A 53 27.15 -8.12 15.56
C THR A 53 26.69 -6.68 15.56
N PHE A 54 26.32 -6.14 16.72
CA PHE A 54 25.92 -4.76 16.89
C PHE A 54 27.05 -3.77 16.51
N ARG A 55 28.30 -4.05 16.94
CA ARG A 55 29.46 -3.23 16.53
C ARG A 55 29.67 -3.24 15.01
N ARG A 56 29.55 -4.41 14.37
CA ARG A 56 29.65 -4.52 12.90
C ARG A 56 28.54 -3.76 12.18
N TYR A 57 27.34 -3.81 12.73
CA TYR A 57 26.19 -3.07 12.22
C TYR A 57 26.46 -1.56 12.26
N MET A 58 26.90 -1.04 13.40
CA MET A 58 27.18 0.38 13.59
C MET A 58 28.29 0.87 12.65
N GLN A 59 29.36 0.09 12.49
CA GLN A 59 30.42 0.42 11.54
C GLN A 59 29.90 0.50 10.10
N ARG A 60 29.08 -0.44 9.66
CA ARG A 60 28.48 -0.43 8.31
C ARG A 60 27.56 0.77 8.10
N LYS A 61 26.78 1.12 9.12
CA LYS A 61 25.88 2.28 9.08
C LYS A 61 26.68 3.58 8.93
N GLN A 62 27.72 3.77 9.75
CA GLN A 62 28.59 4.93 9.64
C GLN A 62 29.31 5.04 8.29
N PHE A 63 29.73 3.91 7.71
CA PHE A 63 30.31 3.90 6.36
C PHE A 63 29.30 4.32 5.28
N LYS A 64 28.06 3.83 5.35
CA LYS A 64 27.00 4.24 4.40
C LYS A 64 26.66 5.72 4.53
N GLU A 65 26.50 6.22 5.74
CA GLU A 65 26.23 7.65 6.00
C GLU A 65 27.38 8.55 5.51
N ALA A 66 28.63 8.11 5.69
CA ALA A 66 29.80 8.83 5.17
C ALA A 66 29.87 8.80 3.63
N GLU A 67 29.48 7.70 3.00
CA GLU A 67 29.43 7.55 1.54
C GLU A 67 28.32 8.40 0.92
N GLU A 68 27.15 8.43 1.54
CA GLU A 68 26.02 9.29 1.16
C GLU A 68 26.37 10.77 1.30
N LEU A 69 27.00 11.17 2.40
CA LEU A 69 27.45 12.55 2.60
C LEU A 69 28.56 12.94 1.59
N ALA A 70 29.46 12.02 1.25
CA ALA A 70 30.49 12.25 0.24
C ALA A 70 29.89 12.37 -1.18
N ALA A 71 28.85 11.60 -1.48
CA ALA A 71 28.11 11.68 -2.75
C ALA A 71 27.32 13.00 -2.86
N GLU A 72 26.73 13.47 -1.76
CA GLU A 72 26.00 14.74 -1.68
C GLU A 72 26.93 15.94 -1.87
N ILE A 73 28.13 15.91 -1.28
CA ILE A 73 29.16 16.95 -1.46
C ILE A 73 29.72 16.96 -2.90
N ALA A 74 29.71 15.82 -3.60
CA ALA A 74 30.22 15.70 -4.97
C ALA A 74 29.25 16.19 -6.05
N GLN A 75 27.97 16.48 -5.73
CA GLN A 75 27.01 17.07 -6.65
C GLN A 75 27.08 18.61 -6.58
N PRO A 76 27.13 19.34 -7.73
CA PRO A 76 27.08 20.80 -7.72
C PRO A 76 25.72 21.26 -7.17
N GLN A 77 25.72 22.00 -6.09
CA GLN A 77 24.52 22.59 -5.47
C GLN A 77 23.88 23.60 -6.43
N GLU A 78 22.72 23.27 -6.95
CA GLU A 78 21.71 24.27 -7.29
C GLU A 78 21.02 24.67 -5.97
N GLU A 79 21.11 25.95 -5.64
CA GLU A 79 20.55 26.54 -4.43
C GLU A 79 19.04 26.34 -4.37
N THR A 80 18.56 25.41 -3.57
CA THR A 80 17.13 25.35 -3.21
C THR A 80 16.95 24.81 -1.79
N ASN A 81 16.55 25.71 -0.90
CA ASN A 81 15.87 25.49 0.40
C ASN A 81 16.44 24.44 1.37
N THR A 82 17.49 24.80 2.06
CA THR A 82 18.17 23.99 3.10
C THR A 82 17.42 23.93 4.45
N GLU A 83 16.37 24.72 4.67
CA GLU A 83 15.69 24.79 5.99
C GLU A 83 14.61 23.73 6.23
N SER A 84 14.02 23.16 5.20
CA SER A 84 12.96 22.14 5.36
C SER A 84 13.49 20.70 5.42
N MET A 85 14.75 20.46 5.06
CA MET A 85 15.35 19.12 5.03
C MET A 85 16.00 18.73 6.35
N SER A 86 16.51 19.70 7.13
CA SER A 86 17.17 19.44 8.43
C SER A 86 16.20 18.97 9.50
N THR A 87 14.95 19.40 9.47
CA THR A 87 13.93 19.02 10.46
C THR A 87 13.35 17.61 10.25
N MET A 88 13.41 17.06 9.03
CA MET A 88 12.94 15.69 8.75
C MET A 88 13.99 14.60 9.04
N VAL A 89 15.28 14.96 9.07
CA VAL A 89 16.35 13.99 9.32
C VAL A 89 16.56 13.76 10.82
N GLU A 90 16.17 14.70 11.68
CA GLU A 90 16.41 14.62 13.12
C GLU A 90 15.42 13.69 13.85
N ASP A 91 14.24 13.44 13.31
CA ASP A 91 13.20 12.63 13.97
C ASP A 91 13.33 11.10 13.70
N ASN A 92 14.27 10.68 12.88
CA ASN A 92 14.43 9.27 12.50
C ASN A 92 15.71 8.60 13.02
N ARG A 93 16.45 9.25 13.90
CA ARG A 93 17.52 8.60 14.64
C ARG A 93 16.89 7.71 15.69
N ILE A 94 16.71 6.44 15.34
CA ILE A 94 16.46 5.40 16.33
C ILE A 94 17.61 5.53 17.33
N ASP A 95 17.26 5.89 18.56
CA ASP A 95 18.24 6.10 19.62
C ASP A 95 19.03 4.80 19.80
N GLU A 96 20.29 4.81 19.36
CA GLU A 96 21.15 3.61 19.32
C GLU A 96 21.28 2.98 20.70
N GLU A 97 21.22 3.81 21.75
CA GLU A 97 21.21 3.35 23.13
C GLU A 97 19.90 2.64 23.47
N GLU A 98 18.78 3.09 22.93
CA GLU A 98 17.46 2.47 23.15
C GLU A 98 17.39 1.08 22.52
N VAL A 99 17.85 0.91 21.27
CA VAL A 99 17.93 -0.42 20.59
C VAL A 99 18.81 -1.39 21.36
N LYS A 100 19.98 -0.93 21.81
CA LYS A 100 20.88 -1.73 22.63
C LYS A 100 20.25 -2.11 23.95
N ARG A 101 19.58 -1.17 24.63
CA ARG A 101 18.88 -1.39 25.91
C ARG A 101 17.76 -2.39 25.78
N GLN A 102 16.93 -2.24 24.74
CA GLN A 102 15.80 -3.15 24.48
C GLN A 102 16.27 -4.55 24.15
N SER A 103 17.28 -4.71 23.29
CA SER A 103 17.84 -6.02 22.94
C SER A 103 18.46 -6.73 24.14
N GLN A 104 19.17 -6.00 25.01
CA GLN A 104 19.68 -6.55 26.26
C GLN A 104 18.57 -6.90 27.24
N ALA A 105 17.48 -6.15 27.27
CA ALA A 105 16.32 -6.47 28.10
C ALA A 105 15.67 -7.77 27.64
N ILE A 106 15.46 -7.96 26.34
CA ILE A 106 14.91 -9.22 25.77
C ILE A 106 15.80 -10.41 26.14
N MET A 107 17.11 -10.27 25.97
CA MET A 107 18.06 -11.32 26.33
C MET A 107 17.98 -11.70 27.80
N ARG A 108 17.88 -10.72 28.68
CA ARG A 108 17.70 -10.96 30.13
C ARG A 108 16.39 -11.67 30.43
N TRP A 109 15.29 -11.21 29.82
CA TRP A 109 13.97 -11.82 29.96
C TRP A 109 13.94 -13.25 29.43
N PHE A 110 14.51 -13.50 28.25
CA PHE A 110 14.58 -14.83 27.66
C PHE A 110 15.40 -15.80 28.53
N THR A 111 16.58 -15.35 28.99
CA THR A 111 17.42 -16.16 29.88
C THR A 111 16.75 -16.37 31.24
N GLY A 112 16.07 -15.35 31.77
CA GLY A 112 15.30 -15.46 33.00
C GLY A 112 14.14 -16.45 32.87
N LEU A 113 13.39 -16.41 31.75
CA LEU A 113 12.33 -17.35 31.47
C LEU A 113 12.85 -18.80 31.34
N LEU A 114 13.96 -18.98 30.62
CA LEU A 114 14.61 -20.29 30.46
C LEU A 114 15.09 -20.86 31.80
N LEU A 115 15.63 -20.00 32.65
CA LEU A 115 16.00 -20.35 34.02
C LEU A 115 14.77 -20.76 34.84
N LEU A 116 13.68 -19.99 34.75
CA LEU A 116 12.45 -20.23 35.49
C LEU A 116 11.81 -21.56 35.06
N VAL A 117 11.75 -21.82 33.76
CA VAL A 117 11.28 -23.08 33.20
C VAL A 117 12.18 -24.25 33.61
N GLY A 118 13.51 -24.10 33.53
CA GLY A 118 14.45 -25.13 33.95
C GLY A 118 14.36 -25.43 35.45
N LEU A 119 14.27 -24.42 36.31
CA LEU A 119 14.03 -24.61 37.75
C LEU A 119 12.67 -25.28 37.99
N TRP A 120 11.63 -24.90 37.25
CA TRP A 120 10.33 -25.55 37.33
C TRP A 120 10.44 -27.05 37.10
N PHE A 121 11.08 -27.49 36.01
CA PHE A 121 11.25 -28.92 35.72
C PHE A 121 12.11 -29.66 36.77
N ILE A 122 13.13 -29.01 37.34
CA ILE A 122 13.95 -29.56 38.39
C ILE A 122 13.13 -29.81 39.67
N TRP A 123 12.28 -28.85 40.05
CA TRP A 123 11.50 -28.86 41.28
C TRP A 123 10.10 -29.46 41.13
N MET A 124 9.62 -29.67 39.89
CA MET A 124 8.31 -30.25 39.60
C MET A 124 8.00 -31.55 40.36
N PRO A 125 8.95 -32.48 40.55
CA PRO A 125 8.66 -33.72 41.32
C PRO A 125 8.42 -33.47 42.82
N LEU A 126 8.86 -32.31 43.37
CA LEU A 126 8.64 -31.93 44.75
C LEU A 126 7.36 -31.06 44.93
N LEU A 127 6.79 -30.56 43.84
CA LEU A 127 5.60 -29.72 43.85
C LEU A 127 4.34 -30.40 44.42
N PRO A 128 4.11 -31.72 44.25
CA PRO A 128 3.00 -32.41 44.94
C PRO A 128 3.04 -32.26 46.46
N ALA A 129 4.23 -32.10 47.05
CA ALA A 129 4.37 -31.79 48.47
C ALA A 129 4.00 -30.31 48.82
N LEU A 130 3.94 -29.41 47.80
CA LEU A 130 3.54 -28.00 47.89
C LEU A 130 2.11 -27.79 47.33
N GLY A 131 1.33 -28.83 47.14
CA GLY A 131 0.02 -28.88 46.50
C GLY A 131 -1.05 -27.92 47.06
N ILE A 132 -0.66 -27.11 48.05
CA ILE A 132 -1.54 -26.07 48.66
C ILE A 132 -2.04 -25.03 47.62
N VAL A 133 -1.31 -24.79 46.54
CA VAL A 133 -1.69 -23.79 45.53
C VAL A 133 -2.60 -24.40 44.45
N ASP A 134 -2.39 -25.70 44.12
CA ASP A 134 -3.25 -26.43 43.19
C ASP A 134 -4.56 -26.88 43.83
N ASP A 135 -4.60 -27.02 45.15
CA ASP A 135 -5.80 -27.38 45.92
C ASP A 135 -6.80 -26.21 46.09
N ILE A 136 -6.34 -24.95 45.88
CA ILE A 136 -7.19 -23.77 45.95
C ILE A 136 -7.93 -23.63 44.61
N VAL A 137 -9.08 -24.31 44.49
CA VAL A 137 -10.00 -24.11 43.36
C VAL A 137 -10.76 -22.82 43.59
N VAL A 138 -10.56 -21.85 42.68
CA VAL A 138 -11.21 -20.55 42.74
C VAL A 138 -12.60 -20.60 42.14
N TRP A 139 -12.78 -21.34 41.03
CA TRP A 139 -14.09 -21.67 40.46
C TRP A 139 -14.06 -23.03 39.75
N GLN A 140 -15.25 -23.62 39.62
CA GLN A 140 -15.43 -24.86 38.86
C GLN A 140 -15.96 -24.52 37.47
N GLN A 141 -15.36 -25.12 36.46
CA GLN A 141 -15.84 -25.03 35.07
C GLN A 141 -16.30 -26.42 34.63
N VAL A 142 -17.49 -26.45 34.04
CA VAL A 142 -18.03 -27.66 33.43
C VAL A 142 -17.68 -27.59 31.92
N GLN A 143 -16.88 -28.54 31.48
CA GLN A 143 -16.56 -28.76 30.05
C GLN A 143 -17.30 -29.99 29.57
N VAL A 144 -17.99 -29.88 28.43
CA VAL A 144 -18.60 -31.03 27.76
C VAL A 144 -17.60 -31.55 26.73
N VAL A 145 -16.94 -32.68 27.05
CA VAL A 145 -16.04 -33.36 26.13
C VAL A 145 -16.69 -34.68 25.73
N ASP A 146 -16.94 -34.88 24.44
CA ASP A 146 -17.59 -36.08 23.88
C ASP A 146 -18.96 -36.41 24.51
N GLY A 147 -19.73 -35.40 24.92
CA GLY A 147 -21.04 -35.55 25.53
C GLY A 147 -21.00 -35.91 27.03
N VAL A 148 -19.82 -35.92 27.64
CA VAL A 148 -19.65 -36.09 29.09
C VAL A 148 -19.29 -34.78 29.74
N GLU A 149 -20.05 -34.41 30.78
CA GLU A 149 -19.73 -33.22 31.59
C GLU A 149 -18.53 -33.53 32.49
N ILE A 150 -17.38 -32.91 32.19
CA ILE A 150 -16.20 -32.98 33.04
C ILE A 150 -16.07 -31.66 33.78
N SER A 151 -16.17 -31.71 35.12
CA SER A 151 -15.89 -30.52 35.93
C SER A 151 -14.38 -30.41 36.16
N SER A 152 -13.76 -29.36 35.60
CA SER A 152 -12.40 -28.96 35.91
C SER A 152 -12.37 -27.75 36.82
N GLY A 153 -11.62 -27.82 37.90
CA GLY A 153 -11.39 -26.66 38.79
C GLY A 153 -10.33 -25.73 38.21
N VAL A 154 -10.63 -24.45 38.11
CA VAL A 154 -9.60 -23.44 37.82
C VAL A 154 -8.94 -23.08 39.14
N THR A 155 -7.64 -23.38 39.23
CA THR A 155 -6.84 -23.19 40.44
C THR A 155 -6.22 -21.78 40.49
N LEU A 156 -5.78 -21.37 41.68
CA LEU A 156 -5.02 -20.13 41.81
C LEU A 156 -3.75 -20.10 40.93
N TRP A 157 -3.16 -21.29 40.69
CA TRP A 157 -2.02 -21.46 39.79
C TRP A 157 -2.35 -21.08 38.35
N ASN A 158 -3.51 -21.48 37.85
CA ASN A 158 -3.97 -21.15 36.50
C ASN A 158 -4.13 -19.65 36.31
N ILE A 159 -4.60 -18.94 37.35
CA ILE A 159 -4.72 -17.47 37.33
C ILE A 159 -3.34 -16.80 37.26
N ILE A 160 -2.38 -17.27 38.06
CA ILE A 160 -1.01 -16.75 38.05
C ILE A 160 -0.37 -16.97 36.68
N LEU A 161 -0.56 -18.16 36.09
CA LEU A 161 -0.02 -18.51 34.77
C LEU A 161 -0.67 -17.67 33.66
N SER A 162 -1.98 -17.48 33.72
CA SER A 162 -2.72 -16.62 32.80
C SER A 162 -2.20 -15.18 32.81
N LEU A 163 -2.01 -14.62 34.00
CA LEU A 163 -1.44 -13.28 34.18
C LEU A 163 -0.01 -13.20 33.67
N ALA A 164 0.79 -14.25 33.92
CA ALA A 164 2.16 -14.34 33.44
C ALA A 164 2.26 -14.33 31.91
N PHE A 165 1.39 -15.07 31.21
CA PHE A 165 1.31 -15.03 29.73
C PHE A 165 0.85 -13.69 29.20
N ALA A 166 -0.15 -13.06 29.80
CA ALA A 166 -0.62 -11.74 29.39
C ALA A 166 0.47 -10.67 29.57
N ILE A 167 1.13 -10.62 30.75
CA ILE A 167 2.24 -9.71 31.02
C ILE A 167 3.44 -10.03 30.10
N GLY A 168 3.76 -11.31 29.92
CA GLY A 168 4.85 -11.77 29.06
C GLY A 168 4.64 -11.34 27.61
N GLY A 169 3.42 -11.47 27.08
CA GLY A 169 3.04 -11.00 25.76
C GLY A 169 3.22 -9.48 25.61
N PHE A 170 2.77 -8.72 26.60
CA PHE A 170 2.94 -7.26 26.60
C PHE A 170 4.42 -6.84 26.65
N VAL A 171 5.21 -7.48 27.53
CA VAL A 171 6.65 -7.21 27.63
C VAL A 171 7.39 -7.61 26.35
N ALA A 172 7.04 -8.76 25.76
CA ALA A 172 7.62 -9.20 24.49
C ALA A 172 7.30 -8.21 23.36
N ALA A 173 6.04 -7.78 23.21
CA ALA A 173 5.62 -6.79 22.23
C ALA A 173 6.36 -5.45 22.38
N LYS A 174 6.55 -4.99 23.61
CA LYS A 174 7.31 -3.75 23.90
C LYS A 174 8.78 -3.85 23.49
N ASN A 175 9.37 -5.03 23.62
CA ASN A 175 10.82 -5.22 23.43
C ASN A 175 11.19 -5.85 22.06
N ILE A 176 10.19 -6.26 21.23
CA ILE A 176 10.44 -6.93 19.95
C ILE A 176 11.18 -6.03 18.94
N ARG A 177 11.05 -4.69 19.08
CA ARG A 177 11.67 -3.72 18.18
C ARG A 177 13.16 -3.95 18.01
N GLY A 178 13.90 -4.10 19.12
CA GLY A 178 15.34 -4.30 19.07
C GLY A 178 15.78 -5.58 18.34
N VAL A 179 14.99 -6.65 18.47
CA VAL A 179 15.27 -7.93 17.78
C VAL A 179 15.00 -7.81 16.29
N MET A 180 13.89 -7.17 15.94
CA MET A 180 13.50 -6.99 14.53
C MET A 180 14.45 -6.05 13.79
N GLU A 181 14.92 -5.00 14.45
CA GLU A 181 15.87 -4.05 13.86
C GLU A 181 17.16 -4.76 13.43
N ILE A 182 17.74 -5.56 14.31
CA ILE A 182 19.00 -6.26 14.03
C ILE A 182 18.80 -7.53 13.19
N GLY A 183 17.72 -8.28 13.43
CA GLY A 183 17.49 -9.56 12.79
C GLY A 183 16.87 -9.52 11.40
N PHE A 184 15.98 -8.55 11.17
CA PHE A 184 15.15 -8.48 9.96
C PHE A 184 15.42 -7.22 9.15
N PHE A 185 15.28 -6.04 9.76
CA PHE A 185 15.34 -4.77 9.02
C PHE A 185 16.74 -4.43 8.50
N GLU A 186 17.79 -4.98 9.07
CA GLU A 186 19.16 -4.86 8.53
C GLU A 186 19.31 -5.50 7.14
N ARG A 187 18.53 -6.55 6.84
CA ARG A 187 18.61 -7.29 5.58
C ARG A 187 17.73 -6.72 4.47
N PHE A 188 16.74 -5.93 4.83
CA PHE A 188 15.76 -5.37 3.91
C PHE A 188 15.77 -3.85 4.02
N GLU A 189 16.08 -3.18 2.93
CA GLU A 189 15.96 -1.72 2.84
C GLU A 189 14.48 -1.36 2.80
N MET A 190 13.93 -0.95 3.95
CA MET A 190 12.51 -0.61 4.11
C MET A 190 12.36 0.82 4.61
N ASP A 191 11.38 1.52 4.08
CA ASP A 191 10.99 2.85 4.53
C ASP A 191 10.58 2.86 6.01
N ALA A 192 10.80 3.98 6.69
CA ALA A 192 10.45 4.13 8.10
C ALA A 192 8.96 3.84 8.38
N GLY A 193 8.06 4.25 7.47
CA GLY A 193 6.63 3.97 7.56
C GLY A 193 6.31 2.49 7.51
N ALA A 194 6.96 1.73 6.61
CA ALA A 194 6.77 0.29 6.50
C ALA A 194 7.29 -0.45 7.75
N ARG A 195 8.44 -0.05 8.28
CA ARG A 195 8.99 -0.59 9.53
C ARG A 195 8.03 -0.37 10.70
N TYR A 196 7.50 0.85 10.85
CA TYR A 196 6.53 1.16 11.90
C TYR A 196 5.26 0.32 11.79
N ALA A 197 4.70 0.15 10.59
CA ALA A 197 3.50 -0.64 10.35
C ALA A 197 3.72 -2.12 10.71
N ILE A 198 4.83 -2.72 10.27
CA ILE A 198 5.19 -4.12 10.59
C ILE A 198 5.34 -4.30 12.09
N MET A 199 6.03 -3.38 12.77
CA MET A 199 6.24 -3.44 14.22
C MET A 199 4.92 -3.33 14.98
N SER A 200 4.00 -2.48 14.55
CA SER A 200 2.69 -2.31 15.18
C SER A 200 1.85 -3.58 15.04
N ILE A 201 1.78 -4.15 13.82
CA ILE A 201 1.04 -5.39 13.57
C ILE A 201 1.62 -6.55 14.38
N LEU A 202 2.94 -6.71 14.36
CA LEU A 202 3.62 -7.75 15.13
C LEU A 202 3.38 -7.59 16.64
N GLY A 203 3.41 -6.36 17.14
CA GLY A 203 3.08 -6.05 18.52
C GLY A 203 1.66 -6.48 18.89
N TYR A 204 0.66 -6.17 18.06
CA TYR A 204 -0.73 -6.59 18.27
C TYR A 204 -0.89 -8.11 18.24
N VAL A 205 -0.22 -8.81 17.32
CA VAL A 205 -0.24 -10.27 17.24
C VAL A 205 0.36 -10.91 18.50
N ILE A 206 1.50 -10.39 18.98
CA ILE A 206 2.16 -10.91 20.18
C ILE A 206 1.29 -10.70 21.42
N VAL A 207 0.75 -9.49 21.61
CA VAL A 207 -0.16 -9.21 22.75
C VAL A 207 -1.41 -10.06 22.66
N GLY A 208 -2.05 -10.13 21.50
CA GLY A 208 -3.23 -10.95 21.28
C GLY A 208 -2.98 -12.44 21.57
N SER A 209 -1.86 -12.98 21.10
CA SER A 209 -1.45 -14.36 21.39
C SER A 209 -1.24 -14.61 22.88
N GLY A 210 -0.58 -13.66 23.58
CA GLY A 210 -0.39 -13.74 25.03
C GLY A 210 -1.72 -13.77 25.82
N ILE A 211 -2.68 -12.94 25.38
CA ILE A 211 -4.03 -12.90 25.97
C ILE A 211 -4.81 -14.20 25.71
N VAL A 212 -4.77 -14.73 24.48
CA VAL A 212 -5.45 -15.97 24.09
C VAL A 212 -4.89 -17.16 24.87
N ILE A 213 -3.57 -17.28 24.99
CA ILE A 213 -2.90 -18.32 25.79
C ILE A 213 -3.26 -18.15 27.28
N GLY A 214 -3.31 -16.90 27.78
CA GLY A 214 -3.72 -16.63 29.13
C GLY A 214 -5.15 -17.09 29.41
N PHE A 215 -6.10 -16.80 28.53
CA PHE A 215 -7.50 -17.25 28.67
C PHE A 215 -7.63 -18.78 28.63
N SER A 216 -6.81 -19.45 27.83
CA SER A 216 -6.78 -20.91 27.81
C SER A 216 -6.42 -21.52 29.19
N GLN A 217 -5.55 -20.84 29.97
CA GLN A 217 -5.21 -21.28 31.32
C GLN A 217 -6.38 -21.10 32.31
N LEU A 218 -7.29 -20.14 32.07
CA LEU A 218 -8.48 -19.93 32.89
C LEU A 218 -9.61 -20.90 32.55
N GLY A 219 -9.33 -21.92 31.72
CA GLY A 219 -10.29 -22.94 31.33
C GLY A 219 -11.36 -22.42 30.34
N ILE A 220 -11.12 -21.27 29.69
CA ILE A 220 -11.99 -20.82 28.62
C ILE A 220 -11.75 -21.70 27.41
N ASP A 221 -12.79 -22.48 27.04
CA ASP A 221 -12.73 -23.40 25.91
C ASP A 221 -12.31 -22.69 24.61
N TRP A 222 -11.40 -23.30 23.88
CA TRP A 222 -11.00 -22.83 22.56
C TRP A 222 -12.21 -22.61 21.65
N SER A 223 -13.24 -23.43 21.75
CA SER A 223 -14.49 -23.29 21.02
C SER A 223 -15.20 -21.95 21.24
N LYS A 224 -15.10 -21.34 22.41
CA LYS A 224 -15.67 -20.02 22.72
C LYS A 224 -14.79 -18.91 22.15
N LEU A 225 -13.47 -19.03 22.26
CA LEU A 225 -12.51 -18.07 21.72
C LEU A 225 -12.54 -18.04 20.20
N GLN A 226 -12.69 -19.17 19.52
CA GLN A 226 -12.74 -19.22 18.06
C GLN A 226 -13.87 -18.41 17.45
N TRP A 227 -15.04 -18.33 18.13
CA TRP A 227 -16.15 -17.50 17.64
C TRP A 227 -15.84 -16.00 17.72
N ILE A 228 -15.17 -15.57 18.77
CA ILE A 228 -14.71 -14.18 18.91
C ILE A 228 -13.67 -13.85 17.86
N ILE A 229 -12.68 -14.74 17.68
CA ILE A 229 -11.63 -14.58 16.67
C ILE A 229 -12.23 -14.58 15.25
N ALA A 230 -13.21 -15.46 14.99
CA ALA A 230 -13.90 -15.51 13.71
C ALA A 230 -14.69 -14.22 13.46
N ALA A 231 -15.43 -13.72 14.44
CA ALA A 231 -16.17 -12.45 14.32
C ALA A 231 -15.24 -11.26 14.09
N LEU A 232 -14.11 -11.18 14.80
CA LEU A 232 -13.08 -10.18 14.57
C LEU A 232 -12.45 -10.32 13.17
N GLY A 233 -12.18 -11.56 12.74
CA GLY A 233 -11.64 -11.86 11.41
C GLY A 233 -12.56 -11.43 10.28
N VAL A 234 -13.87 -11.66 10.44
CA VAL A 234 -14.89 -11.20 9.48
C VAL A 234 -14.94 -9.67 9.46
N GLY A 235 -14.94 -9.02 10.64
CA GLY A 235 -14.91 -7.55 10.72
C GLY A 235 -13.67 -6.93 10.07
N LEU A 236 -12.49 -7.48 10.35
CA LEU A 236 -11.23 -7.08 9.71
C LEU A 236 -11.26 -7.35 8.19
N GLY A 237 -11.83 -8.50 7.76
CA GLY A 237 -11.97 -8.85 6.36
C GLY A 237 -12.79 -7.81 5.58
N PHE A 238 -13.93 -7.38 6.12
CA PHE A 238 -14.72 -6.30 5.53
C PHE A 238 -13.95 -4.96 5.51
N GLY A 239 -13.22 -4.64 6.59
CA GLY A 239 -12.39 -3.42 6.64
C GLY A 239 -11.23 -3.41 5.65
N LEU A 240 -10.68 -4.57 5.31
CA LEU A 240 -9.56 -4.73 4.38
C LEU A 240 -10.00 -5.06 2.94
N GLN A 241 -11.29 -5.25 2.69
CA GLN A 241 -11.84 -5.71 1.41
C GLN A 241 -11.34 -4.86 0.22
N GLU A 242 -11.40 -3.54 0.32
CA GLU A 242 -10.95 -2.64 -0.74
C GLU A 242 -9.44 -2.70 -0.97
N ILE A 243 -8.66 -2.87 0.09
CA ILE A 243 -7.20 -2.99 -0.02
C ILE A 243 -6.83 -4.27 -0.75
N VAL A 244 -7.46 -5.40 -0.36
CA VAL A 244 -7.25 -6.71 -0.99
C VAL A 244 -7.72 -6.69 -2.45
N ALA A 245 -8.87 -6.09 -2.74
CA ALA A 245 -9.38 -5.97 -4.10
C ALA A 245 -8.42 -5.19 -5.00
N ASN A 246 -7.89 -4.06 -4.53
CA ASN A 246 -6.91 -3.28 -5.28
C ASN A 246 -5.58 -4.02 -5.47
N PHE A 247 -5.12 -4.76 -4.48
CA PHE A 247 -3.93 -5.60 -4.58
C PHE A 247 -4.09 -6.70 -5.62
N VAL A 248 -5.18 -7.46 -5.56
CA VAL A 248 -5.47 -8.54 -6.52
C VAL A 248 -5.62 -7.98 -7.93
N SER A 249 -6.33 -6.85 -8.08
CA SER A 249 -6.45 -6.17 -9.38
C SER A 249 -5.10 -5.71 -9.92
N GLY A 250 -4.21 -5.22 -9.05
CA GLY A 250 -2.85 -4.87 -9.45
C GLY A 250 -2.05 -6.06 -9.96
N LEU A 251 -2.18 -7.23 -9.32
CA LEU A 251 -1.57 -8.46 -9.82
C LEU A 251 -2.13 -8.86 -11.20
N ILE A 252 -3.45 -8.78 -11.40
CA ILE A 252 -4.10 -9.08 -12.68
C ILE A 252 -3.55 -8.14 -13.77
N ILE A 253 -3.47 -6.83 -13.51
CA ILE A 253 -2.92 -5.85 -14.46
C ILE A 253 -1.47 -6.21 -14.84
N LEU A 254 -0.64 -6.61 -13.88
CA LEU A 254 0.76 -6.98 -14.14
C LEU A 254 0.91 -8.28 -14.93
N PHE A 255 0.00 -9.26 -14.73
CA PHE A 255 0.02 -10.54 -15.44
C PHE A 255 -0.62 -10.45 -16.83
N GLU A 256 -1.84 -9.95 -16.93
CA GLU A 256 -2.60 -9.89 -18.17
C GLU A 256 -2.22 -8.69 -19.04
N ARG A 257 -1.70 -7.63 -18.44
CA ARG A 257 -1.22 -6.41 -19.08
C ARG A 257 -2.26 -5.76 -20.02
N PRO A 258 -3.51 -5.55 -19.56
CA PRO A 258 -4.50 -4.83 -20.35
C PRO A 258 -4.11 -3.37 -20.61
N ILE A 259 -3.28 -2.82 -19.72
CA ILE A 259 -2.62 -1.53 -19.86
C ILE A 259 -1.13 -1.68 -19.53
N ARG A 260 -0.29 -0.82 -20.11
CA ARG A 260 1.17 -0.79 -19.90
C ARG A 260 1.60 0.64 -19.59
N VAL A 261 2.75 0.78 -18.94
CA VAL A 261 3.40 2.09 -18.77
C VAL A 261 3.69 2.67 -20.14
N GLY A 262 3.28 3.90 -20.38
CA GLY A 262 3.36 4.58 -21.67
C GLY A 262 2.09 4.49 -22.52
N ASP A 263 1.12 3.61 -22.19
CA ASP A 263 -0.13 3.54 -22.94
C ASP A 263 -0.99 4.80 -22.71
N PHE A 264 -1.64 5.26 -23.79
CA PHE A 264 -2.66 6.28 -23.69
C PHE A 264 -4.02 5.61 -23.47
N VAL A 265 -4.66 5.94 -22.35
CA VAL A 265 -5.89 5.28 -21.89
C VAL A 265 -6.97 6.30 -21.56
N THR A 266 -8.22 5.85 -21.68
CA THR A 266 -9.39 6.55 -21.13
C THR A 266 -10.10 5.62 -20.16
N ILE A 267 -10.25 6.07 -18.90
CA ILE A 267 -10.88 5.33 -17.81
C ILE A 267 -11.97 6.22 -17.24
N GLY A 268 -13.23 5.86 -17.46
CA GLY A 268 -14.35 6.75 -17.18
C GLY A 268 -14.22 8.08 -17.92
N ASN A 269 -14.10 9.20 -17.19
CA ASN A 269 -13.93 10.53 -17.76
C ASN A 269 -12.45 11.01 -17.80
N LEU A 270 -11.53 10.20 -17.32
CA LEU A 270 -10.12 10.52 -17.30
C LEU A 270 -9.43 9.96 -18.54
N SER A 271 -8.76 10.83 -19.30
CA SER A 271 -7.88 10.44 -20.41
C SER A 271 -6.47 10.89 -20.12
N GLY A 272 -5.50 10.03 -20.35
CA GLY A 272 -4.11 10.34 -20.09
C GLY A 272 -3.16 9.18 -20.40
N THR A 273 -1.89 9.40 -20.12
CA THR A 273 -0.84 8.40 -20.30
C THR A 273 -0.53 7.70 -19.00
N VAL A 274 -0.46 6.39 -19.00
CA VAL A 274 -0.07 5.58 -17.83
C VAL A 274 1.41 5.85 -17.52
N SER A 275 1.69 6.49 -16.40
CA SER A 275 3.06 6.83 -15.98
C SER A 275 3.68 5.76 -15.09
N ASN A 276 2.89 5.13 -14.20
CA ASN A 276 3.38 4.10 -13.29
C ASN A 276 2.26 3.14 -12.86
N ILE A 277 2.59 1.85 -12.72
CA ILE A 277 1.69 0.82 -12.19
C ILE A 277 2.28 0.28 -10.91
N LYS A 278 1.64 0.59 -9.77
CA LYS A 278 2.03 0.11 -8.43
C LYS A 278 1.07 -0.97 -7.95
N ILE A 279 1.40 -1.60 -6.84
CA ILE A 279 0.67 -2.76 -6.27
C ILE A 279 -0.84 -2.48 -6.08
N ARG A 280 -1.24 -1.29 -5.63
CA ARG A 280 -2.64 -0.96 -5.31
C ARG A 280 -3.26 0.13 -6.19
N ALA A 281 -2.43 0.89 -6.89
CA ALA A 281 -2.88 2.03 -7.68
C ALA A 281 -1.98 2.22 -8.90
N THR A 282 -2.59 2.67 -9.99
CA THR A 282 -1.92 3.06 -11.22
C THR A 282 -1.95 4.59 -11.32
N THR A 283 -0.83 5.18 -11.70
CA THR A 283 -0.74 6.64 -11.91
C THR A 283 -0.93 6.92 -13.39
N VAL A 284 -1.82 7.85 -13.70
CA VAL A 284 -2.08 8.35 -15.06
C VAL A 284 -1.82 9.84 -15.10
N THR A 285 -1.00 10.29 -16.04
CA THR A 285 -0.75 11.71 -16.28
C THR A 285 -1.75 12.22 -17.32
N ASP A 286 -2.57 13.17 -16.95
CA ASP A 286 -3.58 13.76 -17.83
C ASP A 286 -2.99 14.85 -18.77
N PHE A 287 -3.85 15.44 -19.60
CA PHE A 287 -3.43 16.50 -20.53
C PHE A 287 -3.01 17.81 -19.84
N ASP A 288 -3.44 18.04 -18.59
CA ASP A 288 -3.04 19.21 -17.79
C ASP A 288 -1.74 18.92 -17.01
N ASN A 289 -1.06 17.82 -17.31
CA ASN A 289 0.16 17.34 -16.64
C ASN A 289 -0.05 17.04 -15.13
N ARG A 290 -1.28 16.63 -14.75
CA ARG A 290 -1.59 16.20 -13.39
C ARG A 290 -1.46 14.70 -13.26
N GLU A 291 -0.84 14.25 -12.18
CA GLU A 291 -0.77 12.83 -11.82
C GLU A 291 -2.02 12.42 -11.07
N VAL A 292 -2.85 11.59 -11.70
CA VAL A 292 -4.07 11.05 -11.11
C VAL A 292 -3.82 9.61 -10.66
N LEU A 293 -4.03 9.36 -9.37
CA LEU A 293 -3.89 8.03 -8.78
C LEU A 293 -5.22 7.29 -8.89
N LEU A 294 -5.26 6.27 -9.72
CA LEU A 294 -6.43 5.41 -9.91
C LEU A 294 -6.25 4.10 -9.14
N PRO A 295 -7.24 3.71 -8.29
CA PRO A 295 -7.24 2.40 -7.68
C PRO A 295 -7.22 1.30 -8.76
N ASN A 296 -6.39 0.28 -8.60
CA ASN A 296 -6.29 -0.79 -9.61
C ASN A 296 -7.61 -1.53 -9.82
N LYS A 297 -8.46 -1.60 -8.79
CA LYS A 297 -9.80 -2.18 -8.88
C LYS A 297 -10.64 -1.48 -9.94
N SER A 298 -10.62 -0.14 -10.01
CA SER A 298 -11.38 0.62 -11.00
C SER A 298 -10.99 0.25 -12.43
N ILE A 299 -9.70 0.02 -12.68
CA ILE A 299 -9.20 -0.37 -14.00
C ILE A 299 -9.72 -1.75 -14.46
N ILE A 300 -9.94 -2.66 -13.50
CA ILE A 300 -10.45 -4.01 -13.82
C ILE A 300 -11.98 -4.04 -13.89
N THR A 301 -12.67 -3.19 -13.11
CA THR A 301 -14.14 -3.24 -12.99
C THR A 301 -14.87 -2.23 -13.89
N GLU A 302 -14.19 -1.16 -14.32
CA GLU A 302 -14.75 -0.14 -15.20
C GLU A 302 -14.37 -0.39 -16.67
N ASN A 303 -15.04 0.33 -17.57
CA ASN A 303 -14.69 0.30 -18.98
C ASN A 303 -13.39 1.09 -19.21
N VAL A 304 -12.36 0.41 -19.65
CA VAL A 304 -11.08 1.01 -20.02
C VAL A 304 -10.92 0.97 -21.53
N THR A 305 -10.72 2.14 -22.14
CA THR A 305 -10.32 2.24 -23.53
C THR A 305 -8.82 2.44 -23.59
N ASN A 306 -8.10 1.46 -24.10
CA ASN A 306 -6.67 1.58 -24.38
C ASN A 306 -6.49 1.91 -25.88
N TRP A 307 -5.96 3.09 -26.16
CA TRP A 307 -5.81 3.62 -27.52
C TRP A 307 -4.50 3.15 -28.20
N THR A 308 -3.59 2.57 -27.43
CA THR A 308 -2.23 2.23 -27.90
C THR A 308 -1.88 0.75 -27.71
N LEU A 309 -2.83 -0.08 -27.26
CA LEU A 309 -2.58 -1.48 -26.88
C LEU A 309 -2.01 -2.32 -28.03
N LYS A 310 -2.57 -2.20 -29.23
CA LYS A 310 -2.14 -2.93 -30.45
C LYS A 310 -1.42 -2.03 -31.42
N ASP A 311 -2.04 -0.92 -31.78
CA ASP A 311 -1.46 0.14 -32.57
C ASP A 311 -1.95 1.48 -32.02
N ALA A 312 -1.27 2.56 -32.36
CA ALA A 312 -1.62 3.89 -31.89
C ALA A 312 -2.48 4.66 -32.88
N VAL A 313 -2.92 4.01 -33.97
CA VAL A 313 -3.69 4.66 -35.04
C VAL A 313 -5.08 5.05 -34.51
N THR A 314 -5.37 6.33 -34.59
CA THR A 314 -6.64 6.89 -34.08
C THR A 314 -7.36 7.66 -35.16
N ARG A 315 -8.69 7.49 -35.21
CA ARG A 315 -9.56 8.19 -36.15
C ARG A 315 -9.93 9.58 -35.64
N ILE A 316 -9.78 10.57 -36.52
CA ILE A 316 -10.33 11.91 -36.38
C ILE A 316 -11.62 11.98 -37.20
N VAL A 317 -12.68 12.55 -36.62
CA VAL A 317 -13.94 12.77 -37.29
C VAL A 317 -14.24 14.26 -37.28
N ILE A 318 -14.38 14.86 -38.47
CA ILE A 318 -14.69 16.27 -38.64
C ILE A 318 -16.06 16.36 -39.38
N LYS A 319 -16.98 17.10 -38.82
CA LYS A 319 -18.29 17.35 -39.40
C LYS A 319 -18.30 18.73 -40.02
N ILE A 320 -18.78 18.82 -41.26
CA ILE A 320 -18.81 20.06 -42.04
C ILE A 320 -20.16 20.16 -42.73
N GLY A 321 -20.80 21.32 -42.65
CA GLY A 321 -21.99 21.67 -43.40
C GLY A 321 -21.67 22.66 -44.53
N VAL A 322 -22.13 22.40 -45.73
CA VAL A 322 -22.05 23.34 -46.88
C VAL A 322 -23.43 23.76 -47.31
N ALA A 323 -23.53 24.89 -48.02
CA ALA A 323 -24.80 25.45 -48.44
C ALA A 323 -25.56 24.56 -49.43
N TYR A 324 -26.88 24.54 -49.36
CA TYR A 324 -27.73 23.87 -50.32
C TYR A 324 -27.50 24.42 -51.74
N GLY A 325 -27.59 23.54 -52.72
CA GLY A 325 -27.31 23.87 -54.14
C GLY A 325 -25.83 23.72 -54.53
N THR A 326 -24.95 23.35 -53.60
CA THR A 326 -23.55 23.04 -53.90
C THR A 326 -23.47 21.63 -54.47
N ASP A 327 -22.59 21.42 -55.44
CA ASP A 327 -22.32 20.10 -56.06
C ASP A 327 -21.62 19.19 -55.03
N ILE A 328 -22.27 18.06 -54.71
CA ILE A 328 -21.82 17.10 -53.68
C ILE A 328 -20.50 16.43 -54.08
N ASP A 329 -20.32 16.13 -55.37
CA ASP A 329 -19.12 15.47 -55.86
C ASP A 329 -17.91 16.42 -55.79
N LYS A 330 -18.13 17.68 -56.19
CA LYS A 330 -17.12 18.74 -56.06
C LYS A 330 -16.70 18.97 -54.61
N VAL A 331 -17.68 19.04 -53.67
CA VAL A 331 -17.37 19.16 -52.25
C VAL A 331 -16.56 17.98 -51.74
N SER A 332 -16.95 16.77 -52.09
CA SER A 332 -16.27 15.54 -51.67
C SER A 332 -14.82 15.52 -52.14
N GLU A 333 -14.57 15.95 -53.39
CA GLU A 333 -13.21 16.04 -53.94
C GLU A 333 -12.35 17.12 -53.24
N VAL A 334 -12.91 18.31 -53.01
CA VAL A 334 -12.22 19.40 -52.30
C VAL A 334 -11.87 19.01 -50.86
N LEU A 335 -12.81 18.40 -50.14
CA LEU A 335 -12.58 17.90 -48.80
C LEU A 335 -11.51 16.80 -48.75
N MET A 336 -11.58 15.83 -49.68
CA MET A 336 -10.60 14.75 -49.80
C MET A 336 -9.19 15.29 -50.06
N ASN A 337 -9.04 16.18 -51.02
CA ASN A 337 -7.77 16.79 -51.37
C ASN A 337 -7.18 17.59 -50.22
N SER A 338 -8.01 18.36 -49.48
CA SER A 338 -7.60 19.15 -48.31
C SER A 338 -7.04 18.28 -47.22
N VAL A 339 -7.59 17.10 -46.98
CA VAL A 339 -7.14 16.19 -45.93
C VAL A 339 -5.92 15.38 -46.36
N THR A 340 -5.93 14.87 -47.59
CA THR A 340 -4.80 14.08 -48.14
C THR A 340 -3.51 14.89 -48.26
N ALA A 341 -3.60 16.19 -48.47
CA ALA A 341 -2.46 17.10 -48.53
C ALA A 341 -1.74 17.28 -47.18
N GLN A 342 -2.36 16.85 -46.05
CA GLN A 342 -1.77 17.02 -44.71
C GLN A 342 -0.76 15.92 -44.43
N LYS A 343 0.49 16.30 -44.12
CA LYS A 343 1.61 15.38 -43.93
C LYS A 343 1.42 14.36 -42.82
N ASP A 344 0.68 14.71 -41.76
CA ASP A 344 0.49 13.87 -40.57
C ASP A 344 -0.76 12.98 -40.67
N VAL A 345 -1.50 13.04 -41.77
CA VAL A 345 -2.62 12.16 -42.08
C VAL A 345 -2.06 10.87 -42.69
N LEU A 346 -2.49 9.73 -42.17
CA LEU A 346 -2.04 8.43 -42.65
C LEU A 346 -2.66 8.13 -44.05
N GLU A 347 -1.86 7.54 -44.91
CA GLU A 347 -2.33 6.99 -46.20
C GLU A 347 -3.09 5.67 -46.01
N GLN A 348 -2.78 4.91 -44.96
CA GLN A 348 -3.46 3.69 -44.59
C GLN A 348 -3.65 3.65 -43.06
N PRO A 349 -4.90 3.54 -42.60
CA PRO A 349 -6.16 3.56 -43.38
C PRO A 349 -6.36 4.88 -44.10
N ALA A 350 -6.84 4.81 -45.36
CA ALA A 350 -7.04 6.00 -46.17
C ALA A 350 -8.12 6.93 -45.58
N PRO A 351 -7.97 8.25 -45.74
CA PRO A 351 -9.04 9.19 -45.41
C PRO A 351 -10.32 8.91 -46.16
N GLN A 352 -11.46 9.27 -45.60
CA GLN A 352 -12.77 9.05 -46.19
C GLN A 352 -13.63 10.30 -46.03
N VAL A 353 -14.42 10.63 -47.03
CA VAL A 353 -15.42 11.69 -47.01
C VAL A 353 -16.78 11.08 -47.30
N PHE A 354 -17.74 11.38 -46.47
CA PHE A 354 -19.13 10.91 -46.61
C PHE A 354 -20.08 12.08 -46.59
N PHE A 355 -21.02 12.11 -47.55
CA PHE A 355 -22.23 12.92 -47.43
C PHE A 355 -23.22 12.15 -46.55
N LEU A 356 -23.55 12.72 -45.36
CA LEU A 356 -24.34 11.98 -44.36
C LEU A 356 -25.82 12.31 -44.42
N ALA A 357 -26.16 13.59 -44.51
CA ALA A 357 -27.56 14.03 -44.41
C ALA A 357 -27.80 15.40 -45.03
N HIS A 358 -29.09 15.66 -45.30
CA HIS A 358 -29.62 16.99 -45.54
C HIS A 358 -30.00 17.57 -44.17
N GLY A 359 -29.17 18.49 -43.64
CA GLY A 359 -29.40 19.18 -42.38
C GLY A 359 -30.41 20.30 -42.51
N ASP A 360 -30.76 20.97 -41.38
CA ASP A 360 -31.76 22.04 -41.35
C ASP A 360 -31.39 23.23 -42.25
N SER A 361 -30.12 23.50 -42.43
CA SER A 361 -29.61 24.64 -43.20
C SER A 361 -28.38 24.27 -44.06
N SER A 362 -27.97 23.04 -44.10
CA SER A 362 -26.73 22.59 -44.74
C SER A 362 -26.82 21.18 -45.30
N LEU A 363 -25.96 20.91 -46.28
CA LEU A 363 -25.60 19.54 -46.68
C LEU A 363 -24.48 19.06 -45.76
N ASP A 364 -24.74 18.03 -44.96
CA ASP A 364 -23.82 17.60 -43.90
C ASP A 364 -22.86 16.52 -44.40
N PHE A 365 -21.56 16.83 -44.30
CA PHE A 365 -20.46 15.93 -44.63
C PHE A 365 -19.71 15.49 -43.39
N GLU A 366 -19.16 14.29 -43.41
CA GLU A 366 -18.24 13.77 -42.39
C GLU A 366 -16.94 13.37 -43.08
N VAL A 367 -15.86 14.01 -42.59
CA VAL A 367 -14.48 13.68 -42.99
C VAL A 367 -13.85 12.82 -41.92
N ARG A 368 -13.36 11.66 -42.32
CA ARG A 368 -12.61 10.73 -41.47
C ARG A 368 -11.15 10.72 -41.88
N ALA A 369 -10.28 11.10 -40.95
CA ALA A 369 -8.84 11.02 -41.13
C ALA A 369 -8.22 10.12 -40.03
N PHE A 370 -7.04 9.60 -40.26
CA PHE A 370 -6.35 8.75 -39.31
C PHE A 370 -4.98 9.36 -38.97
N VAL A 371 -4.60 9.30 -37.70
CA VAL A 371 -3.35 9.81 -37.13
C VAL A 371 -2.59 8.69 -36.47
N SER A 372 -1.26 8.76 -36.52
CA SER A 372 -0.37 7.71 -36.00
C SER A 372 -0.33 7.64 -34.47
N GLN A 373 -0.69 8.72 -33.76
CA GLN A 373 -0.67 8.79 -32.30
C GLN A 373 -1.84 9.58 -31.75
N PRO A 374 -2.50 9.12 -30.68
CA PRO A 374 -3.63 9.80 -30.05
C PRO A 374 -3.33 11.23 -29.58
N THR A 375 -2.07 11.49 -29.13
CA THR A 375 -1.61 12.81 -28.67
C THR A 375 -1.62 13.85 -29.76
N ASN A 376 -1.45 13.46 -31.03
CA ASN A 376 -1.44 14.34 -32.19
C ASN A 376 -2.85 14.63 -32.72
N ARG A 377 -3.89 14.04 -32.13
CA ARG A 377 -5.27 14.16 -32.61
C ARG A 377 -5.77 15.62 -32.60
N LEU A 378 -5.58 16.36 -31.51
CA LEU A 378 -6.04 17.74 -31.41
C LEU A 378 -5.26 18.70 -32.34
N PRO A 379 -3.92 18.70 -32.36
CA PRO A 379 -3.16 19.51 -33.32
C PRO A 379 -3.54 19.24 -34.76
N LEU A 380 -3.65 17.97 -35.14
CA LEU A 380 -4.02 17.61 -36.52
C LEU A 380 -5.48 17.97 -36.83
N THR A 381 -6.40 17.84 -35.90
CA THR A 381 -7.79 18.32 -36.07
C THR A 381 -7.83 19.82 -36.37
N HIS A 382 -7.02 20.63 -35.70
CA HIS A 382 -6.91 22.06 -35.98
C HIS A 382 -6.37 22.31 -37.40
N ILE A 383 -5.30 21.64 -37.77
CA ILE A 383 -4.66 21.77 -39.10
C ILE A 383 -5.66 21.39 -40.20
N ILE A 384 -6.36 20.26 -40.07
CA ILE A 384 -7.33 19.80 -41.07
C ILE A 384 -8.52 20.78 -41.18
N ASN A 385 -9.08 21.24 -40.06
CA ASN A 385 -10.18 22.21 -40.08
C ASN A 385 -9.76 23.53 -40.76
N SER A 386 -8.55 24.00 -40.49
CA SER A 386 -8.02 25.18 -41.15
C SER A 386 -7.82 25.00 -42.65
N ALA A 387 -7.28 23.84 -43.04
CA ALA A 387 -7.12 23.50 -44.46
C ALA A 387 -8.43 23.37 -45.19
N ILE A 388 -9.42 22.72 -44.58
CA ILE A 388 -10.78 22.59 -45.14
C ILE A 388 -11.44 23.96 -45.31
N ASN A 389 -11.36 24.82 -44.28
CA ASN A 389 -11.92 26.16 -44.36
C ASN A 389 -11.33 26.96 -45.51
N ASN A 390 -10.03 26.92 -45.69
CA ASN A 390 -9.35 27.64 -46.78
C ASN A 390 -9.72 27.03 -48.15
N ALA A 391 -9.75 25.72 -48.30
CA ALA A 391 -10.11 25.05 -49.53
C ALA A 391 -11.57 25.32 -49.96
N LEU A 392 -12.51 25.34 -49.04
CA LEU A 392 -13.89 25.70 -49.30
C LEU A 392 -14.01 27.16 -49.79
N ALA A 393 -13.30 28.05 -49.17
CA ALA A 393 -13.26 29.47 -49.59
C ALA A 393 -12.65 29.64 -50.99
N GLU A 394 -11.53 28.92 -51.29
CA GLU A 394 -10.85 28.97 -52.58
C GLU A 394 -11.73 28.43 -53.75
N HIS A 395 -12.62 27.51 -53.46
CA HIS A 395 -13.53 26.91 -54.47
C HIS A 395 -14.93 27.51 -54.48
N ASP A 396 -15.14 28.66 -53.81
CA ASP A 396 -16.40 29.35 -53.69
C ASP A 396 -17.53 28.50 -53.09
N ILE A 397 -17.19 27.58 -52.16
CA ILE A 397 -18.14 26.77 -51.43
C ILE A 397 -18.50 27.43 -50.12
N ALA A 398 -19.75 27.87 -49.99
CA ALA A 398 -20.19 28.62 -48.81
C ALA A 398 -20.54 27.67 -47.67
N ILE A 399 -20.07 28.00 -46.45
CA ILE A 399 -20.52 27.44 -45.18
C ILE A 399 -21.76 28.26 -44.77
N PRO A 400 -22.97 27.66 -44.75
CA PRO A 400 -24.20 28.41 -44.54
C PRO A 400 -24.33 28.86 -43.08
N PHE A 401 -24.85 30.07 -42.90
CA PHE A 401 -25.43 30.47 -41.62
C PHE A 401 -26.78 29.76 -41.42
N PRO A 402 -27.28 29.64 -40.18
CA PRO A 402 -28.61 29.13 -39.95
C PRO A 402 -29.65 29.89 -40.74
N GLN A 403 -30.40 29.22 -41.65
CA GLN A 403 -31.45 29.78 -42.49
C GLN A 403 -32.80 29.70 -41.76
N ARG A 404 -33.61 30.76 -41.87
CA ARG A 404 -34.98 30.79 -41.36
C ARG A 404 -35.89 31.48 -42.34
N ASP A 405 -36.93 30.81 -42.77
CA ASP A 405 -37.97 31.42 -43.53
C ASP A 405 -38.91 32.16 -42.58
N LEU A 406 -39.08 33.47 -42.83
CA LEU A 406 -39.95 34.32 -42.04
C LEU A 406 -41.22 34.58 -42.84
N HIS A 407 -42.37 34.01 -42.44
CA HIS A 407 -43.68 34.35 -42.96
C HIS A 407 -44.30 35.49 -42.14
N LEU A 408 -44.32 36.66 -42.71
CA LEU A 408 -44.94 37.82 -42.09
C LEU A 408 -46.45 37.79 -42.34
N VAL A 409 -47.23 37.51 -41.31
CA VAL A 409 -48.70 37.42 -41.39
C VAL A 409 -49.34 38.81 -41.31
N SER A 410 -48.70 39.79 -40.70
CA SER A 410 -49.12 41.22 -40.68
C SER A 410 -47.91 42.11 -40.35
N GLY A 411 -47.75 43.23 -41.04
CA GLY A 411 -46.69 44.23 -40.82
C GLY A 411 -46.29 44.91 -42.15
N GLN A 412 -46.01 46.21 -42.10
CA GLN A 412 -45.36 46.91 -43.21
C GLN A 412 -43.84 46.89 -43.00
N PHE A 413 -43.11 46.42 -44.04
CA PHE A 413 -41.67 46.66 -44.09
C PHE A 413 -41.42 48.15 -44.33
N VAL A 414 -40.84 48.82 -43.34
CA VAL A 414 -40.24 50.13 -43.53
C VAL A 414 -38.77 49.91 -43.93
N ALA A 415 -38.49 49.97 -45.24
CA ALA A 415 -37.12 50.02 -45.70
C ALA A 415 -36.49 51.33 -45.18
N LYS A 416 -35.53 51.22 -44.30
CA LYS A 416 -34.73 52.38 -43.87
C LYS A 416 -33.79 52.70 -45.04
N GLU A 417 -34.07 53.79 -45.78
CA GLU A 417 -33.16 54.34 -46.78
C GLU A 417 -31.80 54.56 -46.07
N GLN A 418 -30.76 53.94 -46.57
CA GLN A 418 -29.38 54.24 -46.16
C GLN A 418 -29.09 55.68 -46.70
N THR A 419 -29.20 56.69 -45.84
CA THR A 419 -28.62 57.99 -46.10
C THR A 419 -27.08 57.76 -46.15
N GLU A 420 -26.53 57.80 -47.36
CA GLU A 420 -25.11 58.04 -47.58
C GLU A 420 -24.69 59.36 -46.94
N HIS A 421 -24.09 59.28 -45.78
CA HIS A 421 -23.31 60.39 -45.26
C HIS A 421 -21.91 60.29 -45.85
N SER A 422 -21.74 60.90 -47.04
CA SER A 422 -20.44 61.31 -47.54
C SER A 422 -20.00 62.55 -46.77
N GLU A 423 -19.33 62.46 -45.68
CA GLU A 423 -18.53 63.58 -45.14
C GLU A 423 -17.18 63.62 -45.88
N PRO A 424 -16.80 64.84 -46.36
CA PRO A 424 -15.49 64.95 -47.02
C PRO A 424 -14.38 64.88 -45.95
N VAL A 425 -13.42 64.05 -46.16
CA VAL A 425 -12.16 64.00 -45.43
C VAL A 425 -11.45 65.32 -45.69
N LYS A 426 -11.30 66.16 -44.66
CA LYS A 426 -10.37 67.26 -44.64
C LYS A 426 -8.97 66.74 -44.42
N GLU A 427 -8.12 66.95 -45.40
CA GLU A 427 -6.68 66.94 -45.28
C GLU A 427 -6.18 67.81 -44.16
N LEU A 428 -5.35 67.26 -43.25
CA LEU A 428 -4.29 67.95 -42.53
C LEU A 428 -3.19 67.00 -42.20
#